data_40a411b020da4a9f2583f78e9803d796
#
_entry.id   40a411b020da4a9f2583f78e9803d796
#
_cell.length_a   1.000
_cell.length_b   1.000
_cell.length_c   1.000
_cell.angle_alpha   90.00
_cell.angle_beta   90.00
_cell.angle_gamma   90.00
#
_symmetry.space_group_name_H-M   'P 1'
#
loop_
_entity.id
_entity.type
_entity.pdbx_description
1 polymer ?
#
loop_
_entity_poly.entity_id
_entity_poly.type
_entity_poly.pdbx_seq_one_letter_code
_entity_poly.pdbx_strand_id
1 'polypeptide(L)'
;RKQSQIPIIMLTALSSEDEQIRGLDLQVDDYITKPFSMPILVRKIGAVLRRSSMIPEQEHQTIAYKNLVLDMDSYTAVVDGASFDLTQREFEVLRELLLNQGRVLTRQNLLDKLWKYDFYGDERVVDTHIKNLRKKLGIDFIQTIRGVGYKIDKEN
;
A
#
# COMPACT_ATOMS: atom_id res chain seq x y z
N ARG A 1 20.28 -13.79 17.50
CA ARG A 1 19.02 -14.02 18.24
C ARG A 1 19.22 -14.45 19.70
N LYS A 2 20.22 -15.21 20.00
CA LYS A 2 20.44 -15.66 21.39
C LYS A 2 20.79 -14.53 22.38
N GLN A 3 21.23 -13.36 21.88
CA GLN A 3 21.67 -12.23 22.68
C GLN A 3 20.86 -10.93 22.50
N SER A 4 19.93 -10.88 21.54
CA SER A 4 19.19 -9.64 21.24
C SER A 4 17.82 -9.91 20.64
N GLN A 5 16.85 -9.08 21.00
CA GLN A 5 15.49 -9.01 20.40
C GLN A 5 15.37 -7.93 19.32
N ILE A 6 16.47 -7.28 18.95
CA ILE A 6 16.45 -6.24 17.93
C ILE A 6 15.94 -6.81 16.60
N PRO A 7 14.95 -6.18 15.95
CA PRO A 7 14.48 -6.57 14.65
C PRO A 7 15.57 -6.52 13.58
N ILE A 8 15.58 -7.51 12.71
CA ILE A 8 16.60 -7.66 11.67
C ILE A 8 15.90 -7.76 10.30
N ILE A 9 16.28 -6.87 9.40
CA ILE A 9 15.89 -6.94 7.98
C ILE A 9 17.16 -7.20 7.17
N MET A 10 17.13 -8.24 6.35
CA MET A 10 18.24 -8.60 5.50
C MET A 10 18.11 -7.97 4.11
N LEU A 11 19.14 -7.27 3.66
CA LEU A 11 19.26 -6.80 2.28
C LEU A 11 20.11 -7.78 1.49
N THR A 12 19.56 -8.36 0.44
CA THR A 12 20.23 -9.42 -0.32
C THR A 12 20.16 -9.21 -1.83
N ALA A 13 21.24 -9.59 -2.53
CA ALA A 13 21.25 -9.68 -3.98
C ALA A 13 20.71 -11.03 -4.49
N LEU A 14 20.39 -11.95 -3.59
CA LEU A 14 20.02 -13.32 -3.89
C LEU A 14 18.54 -13.39 -4.32
N SER A 15 18.29 -13.96 -5.48
CA SER A 15 16.97 -14.01 -6.11
C SER A 15 16.36 -15.41 -6.20
N SER A 16 17.09 -16.46 -5.78
CA SER A 16 16.59 -17.82 -5.79
C SER A 16 15.76 -18.14 -4.55
N GLU A 17 14.72 -18.97 -4.70
CA GLU A 17 13.87 -19.42 -3.59
C GLU A 17 14.69 -20.12 -2.50
N ASP A 18 15.66 -20.96 -2.87
CA ASP A 18 16.50 -21.70 -1.92
C ASP A 18 17.33 -20.77 -1.04
N GLU A 19 17.79 -19.65 -1.57
CA GLU A 19 18.56 -18.66 -0.85
C GLU A 19 17.67 -17.81 0.07
N GLN A 20 16.45 -17.54 -0.35
CA GLN A 20 15.44 -16.88 0.49
C GLN A 20 15.05 -17.77 1.69
N ILE A 21 14.89 -19.08 1.48
CA ILE A 21 14.63 -20.05 2.55
C ILE A 21 15.78 -20.08 3.54
N ARG A 22 17.04 -20.09 3.08
CA ARG A 22 18.21 -20.03 3.95
C ARG A 22 18.28 -18.72 4.75
N GLY A 23 17.84 -17.60 4.16
CA GLY A 23 17.74 -16.34 4.86
C GLY A 23 16.72 -16.37 5.99
N LEU A 24 15.59 -17.05 5.82
CA LEU A 24 14.57 -17.26 6.84
C LEU A 24 15.08 -18.15 8.00
N ASP A 25 15.93 -19.14 7.70
CA ASP A 25 16.58 -20.00 8.72
C ASP A 25 17.51 -19.20 9.65
N LEU A 26 17.98 -18.04 9.22
CA LEU A 26 18.78 -17.12 10.05
C LEU A 26 17.97 -16.34 11.09
N GLN A 27 16.66 -16.60 11.20
CA GLN A 27 15.74 -15.92 12.12
C GLN A 27 15.72 -14.39 11.94
N VAL A 28 15.80 -13.93 10.70
CA VAL A 28 15.55 -12.52 10.37
C VAL A 28 14.05 -12.25 10.35
N ASP A 29 13.66 -10.99 10.60
CA ASP A 29 12.24 -10.62 10.65
C ASP A 29 11.66 -10.36 9.28
N ASP A 30 12.50 -9.93 8.34
CA ASP A 30 12.12 -9.77 6.93
C ASP A 30 13.38 -9.69 6.05
N TYR A 31 13.21 -9.73 4.75
CA TYR A 31 14.29 -9.55 3.77
C TYR A 31 13.83 -8.68 2.59
N ILE A 32 14.80 -8.07 1.93
CA ILE A 32 14.58 -7.27 0.72
C ILE A 32 15.64 -7.65 -0.31
N THR A 33 15.20 -8.00 -1.51
CA THR A 33 16.10 -8.28 -2.62
C THR A 33 16.56 -7.00 -3.31
N LYS A 34 17.82 -6.93 -3.68
CA LYS A 34 18.38 -5.84 -4.49
C LYS A 34 18.12 -6.11 -5.98
N PRO A 35 17.79 -5.08 -6.79
CA PRO A 35 17.58 -3.68 -6.43
C PRO A 35 16.24 -3.46 -5.71
N PHE A 36 16.20 -2.53 -4.74
CA PHE A 36 14.98 -2.18 -4.01
C PHE A 36 14.72 -0.67 -4.05
N SER A 37 13.48 -0.28 -3.85
CA SER A 37 13.11 1.13 -3.71
C SER A 37 13.09 1.55 -2.23
N MET A 38 13.47 2.80 -1.94
CA MET A 38 13.42 3.34 -0.59
C MET A 38 12.02 3.28 0.05
N PRO A 39 10.92 3.58 -0.67
CA PRO A 39 9.58 3.41 -0.13
C PRO A 39 9.27 1.99 0.35
N ILE A 40 9.72 0.96 -0.38
CA ILE A 40 9.54 -0.45 0.03
C ILE A 40 10.35 -0.73 1.30
N LEU A 41 11.60 -0.28 1.36
CA LEU A 41 12.44 -0.46 2.56
C LEU A 41 11.79 0.17 3.79
N VAL A 42 11.35 1.42 3.70
CA VAL A 42 10.71 2.13 4.82
C VAL A 42 9.44 1.42 5.30
N ARG A 43 8.63 0.90 4.38
CA ARG A 43 7.43 0.12 4.71
C ARG A 43 7.76 -1.15 5.46
N LYS A 44 8.76 -1.89 5.02
CA LYS A 44 9.20 -3.13 5.67
C LYS A 44 9.77 -2.86 7.05
N ILE A 45 10.55 -1.80 7.23
CA ILE A 45 11.03 -1.36 8.55
C ILE A 45 9.85 -1.08 9.48
N GLY A 46 8.88 -0.30 9.03
CA GLY A 46 7.68 0.00 9.82
C GLY A 46 6.91 -1.27 10.21
N ALA A 47 6.70 -2.19 9.29
CA ALA A 47 6.00 -3.44 9.55
C ALA A 47 6.74 -4.33 10.57
N VAL A 48 8.06 -4.41 10.48
CA VAL A 48 8.88 -5.21 11.40
C VAL A 48 8.89 -4.59 12.80
N LEU A 49 9.02 -3.27 12.90
CA LEU A 49 8.99 -2.57 14.20
C LEU A 49 7.65 -2.72 14.91
N ARG A 50 6.52 -2.68 14.19
CA ARG A 50 5.21 -2.93 14.78
C ARG A 50 5.10 -4.34 15.35
N ARG A 51 5.52 -5.35 14.58
CA ARG A 51 5.50 -6.76 15.04
C ARG A 51 6.39 -7.01 16.24
N SER A 52 7.47 -6.25 16.38
CA SER A 52 8.41 -6.39 17.51
C SER A 52 7.97 -5.67 18.79
N SER A 53 6.82 -4.98 18.78
CA SER A 53 6.32 -4.16 19.89
C SER A 53 7.31 -3.06 20.36
N MET A 54 8.26 -2.70 19.53
CA MET A 54 9.21 -1.62 19.81
C MET A 54 8.66 -0.22 19.53
N ILE A 55 7.53 -0.15 18.83
CA ILE A 55 6.76 1.10 18.70
C ILE A 55 5.56 0.95 19.65
N PRO A 56 5.34 1.90 20.59
CA PRO A 56 4.09 1.93 21.35
C PRO A 56 2.92 1.85 20.39
N GLU A 57 1.86 1.17 20.75
CA GLU A 57 0.60 1.17 20.01
C GLU A 57 0.16 2.62 19.80
N GLN A 58 0.69 3.27 18.78
CA GLN A 58 0.00 4.40 18.19
C GLN A 58 -1.25 3.81 17.55
N GLU A 59 -2.39 4.40 17.81
CA GLU A 59 -3.64 4.04 17.17
C GLU A 59 -3.35 3.83 15.67
N HIS A 60 -3.40 2.58 15.24
CA HIS A 60 -3.21 2.26 13.83
C HIS A 60 -4.24 3.04 13.03
N GLN A 61 -3.76 3.97 12.23
CA GLN A 61 -4.65 4.72 11.35
C GLN A 61 -5.07 3.79 10.22
N THR A 62 -6.26 3.27 10.34
CA THR A 62 -6.88 2.45 9.30
C THR A 62 -8.13 3.13 8.76
N ILE A 63 -8.43 2.89 7.50
CA ILE A 63 -9.71 3.25 6.89
C ILE A 63 -10.41 1.95 6.51
N ALA A 64 -11.53 1.67 7.15
CA ALA A 64 -12.36 0.50 6.82
C ALA A 64 -13.49 0.91 5.89
N TYR A 65 -13.76 0.09 4.88
CA TYR A 65 -14.88 0.24 3.96
C TYR A 65 -15.31 -1.13 3.41
N LYS A 66 -16.53 -1.56 3.71
CA LYS A 66 -17.02 -2.90 3.36
C LYS A 66 -16.04 -3.98 3.83
N ASN A 67 -15.54 -4.79 2.90
CA ASN A 67 -14.56 -5.85 3.16
C ASN A 67 -13.09 -5.41 3.05
N LEU A 68 -12.85 -4.11 2.85
CA LEU A 68 -11.52 -3.52 2.72
C LEU A 68 -11.11 -2.82 4.02
N VAL A 69 -9.89 -3.04 4.45
CA VAL A 69 -9.20 -2.22 5.47
C VAL A 69 -7.91 -1.69 4.86
N LEU A 70 -7.79 -0.38 4.77
CA LEU A 70 -6.57 0.30 4.32
C LEU A 70 -5.74 0.69 5.53
N ASP A 71 -4.55 0.12 5.66
CA ASP A 71 -3.60 0.45 6.72
C ASP A 71 -2.71 1.62 6.27
N MET A 72 -2.86 2.74 6.96
CA MET A 72 -2.15 3.99 6.64
C MET A 72 -0.66 3.93 7.01
N ASP A 73 -0.29 3.06 7.94
CA ASP A 73 1.09 2.95 8.43
C ASP A 73 1.92 2.02 7.56
N SER A 74 1.32 0.89 7.14
CA SER A 74 2.02 -0.10 6.31
C SER A 74 1.84 0.09 4.81
N TYR A 75 0.95 0.99 4.39
CA TYR A 75 0.56 1.17 2.98
C TYR A 75 0.05 -0.13 2.34
N THR A 76 -0.65 -0.92 3.11
CA THR A 76 -1.25 -2.18 2.66
C THR A 76 -2.77 -2.10 2.68
N ALA A 77 -3.39 -2.90 1.84
CA ALA A 77 -4.82 -3.12 1.86
C ALA A 77 -5.11 -4.56 2.27
N VAL A 78 -6.07 -4.74 3.15
CA VAL A 78 -6.59 -6.06 3.52
C VAL A 78 -8.00 -6.18 2.96
N VAL A 79 -8.25 -7.19 2.14
CA VAL A 79 -9.57 -7.47 1.57
C VAL A 79 -9.95 -8.90 1.92
N ASP A 80 -11.07 -9.09 2.60
CA ASP A 80 -11.53 -10.41 3.07
C ASP A 80 -10.46 -11.18 3.86
N GLY A 81 -9.64 -10.49 4.63
CA GLY A 81 -8.55 -11.06 5.42
C GLY A 81 -7.25 -11.32 4.67
N ALA A 82 -7.21 -11.14 3.35
CA ALA A 82 -5.99 -11.23 2.55
C ALA A 82 -5.30 -9.87 2.42
N SER A 83 -3.99 -9.83 2.66
CA SER A 83 -3.19 -8.61 2.59
C SER A 83 -2.57 -8.41 1.21
N PHE A 84 -2.63 -7.19 0.71
CA PHE A 84 -2.08 -6.80 -0.59
C PHE A 84 -1.17 -5.59 -0.44
N ASP A 85 0.02 -5.69 -1.00
CA ASP A 85 0.95 -4.56 -1.10
C ASP A 85 0.53 -3.63 -2.25
N LEU A 86 0.36 -2.36 -1.94
CA LEU A 86 0.06 -1.33 -2.92
C LEU A 86 1.31 -0.53 -3.27
N THR A 87 1.40 -0.10 -4.53
CA THR A 87 2.36 0.95 -4.86
C THR A 87 1.95 2.24 -4.18
N GLN A 88 2.88 3.18 -4.03
CA GLN A 88 2.58 4.46 -3.39
C GLN A 88 1.38 5.15 -4.06
N ARG A 89 1.34 5.18 -5.39
CA ARG A 89 0.25 5.84 -6.13
C ARG A 89 -1.08 5.10 -6.02
N GLU A 90 -1.06 3.78 -6.07
CA GLU A 90 -2.26 2.97 -5.82
C GLU A 90 -2.84 3.26 -4.43
N PHE A 91 -1.98 3.30 -3.43
CA PHE A 91 -2.38 3.61 -2.06
C PHE A 91 -2.97 5.03 -1.96
N GLU A 92 -2.30 6.03 -2.48
CA GLU A 92 -2.73 7.42 -2.42
C GLU A 92 -4.07 7.64 -3.15
N VAL A 93 -4.26 7.04 -4.32
CA VAL A 93 -5.52 7.10 -5.07
C VAL A 93 -6.66 6.46 -4.28
N LEU A 94 -6.44 5.26 -3.76
CA LEU A 94 -7.45 4.54 -2.97
C LEU A 94 -7.82 5.30 -1.68
N ARG A 95 -6.81 5.79 -0.96
CA ARG A 95 -6.98 6.60 0.24
C ARG A 95 -7.83 7.84 -0.04
N GLU A 96 -7.52 8.55 -1.11
CA GLU A 96 -8.22 9.78 -1.47
C GLU A 96 -9.70 9.52 -1.78
N LEU A 97 -9.99 8.45 -2.50
CA LEU A 97 -11.37 8.03 -2.76
C LEU A 97 -12.12 7.65 -1.48
N LEU A 98 -11.47 6.91 -0.59
CA LEU A 98 -12.07 6.49 0.69
C LEU A 98 -12.33 7.67 1.65
N LEU A 99 -11.46 8.67 1.65
CA LEU A 99 -11.64 9.88 2.45
C LEU A 99 -12.75 10.81 1.90
N ASN A 100 -13.10 10.66 0.64
CA ASN A 100 -14.11 11.49 -0.05
C ASN A 100 -15.34 10.67 -0.48
N GLN A 101 -15.77 9.71 0.32
CA GLN A 101 -16.94 8.88 0.04
C GLN A 101 -18.18 9.72 -0.32
N GLY A 102 -18.90 9.30 -1.33
CA GLY A 102 -20.09 9.97 -1.85
C GLY A 102 -19.79 11.16 -2.77
N ARG A 103 -18.52 11.51 -2.96
CA ARG A 103 -18.11 12.58 -3.88
C ARG A 103 -17.44 12.02 -5.12
N VAL A 104 -17.69 12.64 -6.27
CA VAL A 104 -16.96 12.34 -7.50
C VAL A 104 -15.63 13.11 -7.46
N LEU A 105 -14.53 12.40 -7.57
CA LEU A 105 -13.22 13.00 -7.77
C LEU A 105 -12.89 12.94 -9.25
N THR A 106 -12.68 14.10 -9.86
CA THR A 106 -12.29 14.18 -11.27
C THR A 106 -10.85 13.69 -11.43
N ARG A 107 -10.49 13.24 -12.63
CA ARG A 107 -9.10 12.89 -12.95
C ARG A 107 -8.15 14.02 -12.63
N GLN A 108 -8.54 15.25 -12.98
CA GLN A 108 -7.76 16.45 -12.71
C GLN A 108 -7.60 16.71 -11.20
N ASN A 109 -8.66 16.55 -10.39
CA ASN A 109 -8.55 16.68 -8.94
C ASN A 109 -7.55 15.68 -8.35
N LEU A 110 -7.57 14.45 -8.80
CA LEU A 110 -6.61 13.42 -8.35
C LEU A 110 -5.19 13.75 -8.78
N LEU A 111 -4.99 14.22 -10.01
CA LEU A 111 -3.68 14.65 -10.49
C LEU A 111 -3.13 15.82 -9.69
N ASP A 112 -3.90 16.88 -9.52
CA ASP A 112 -3.49 18.09 -8.80
C ASP A 112 -3.10 17.77 -7.36
N LYS A 113 -3.82 16.87 -6.73
CA LYS A 113 -3.63 16.51 -5.34
C LYS A 113 -2.48 15.53 -5.11
N LEU A 114 -2.33 14.53 -5.97
CA LEU A 114 -1.40 13.42 -5.74
C LEU A 114 -0.10 13.53 -6.54
N TRP A 115 -0.14 14.11 -7.74
CA TRP A 115 1.06 14.30 -8.57
C TRP A 115 1.65 15.71 -8.45
N LYS A 116 0.86 16.67 -7.97
CA LYS A 116 1.27 18.07 -7.79
C LYS A 116 1.90 18.65 -9.07
N TYR A 117 3.00 19.39 -8.91
CA TYR A 117 3.66 20.10 -10.02
C TYR A 117 4.60 19.25 -10.88
N ASP A 118 4.87 18.02 -10.46
CA ASP A 118 5.87 17.15 -11.09
C ASP A 118 5.31 16.29 -12.23
N PHE A 119 4.04 16.47 -12.57
CA PHE A 119 3.40 15.66 -13.59
C PHE A 119 3.24 16.43 -14.91
N TYR A 120 3.95 15.92 -15.92
CA TYR A 120 3.83 16.36 -17.31
C TYR A 120 3.27 15.20 -18.15
N GLY A 121 1.95 15.03 -18.18
CA GLY A 121 1.37 13.94 -18.93
C GLY A 121 -0.15 13.97 -18.98
N ASP A 122 -0.71 12.87 -19.49
CA ASP A 122 -2.15 12.72 -19.66
C ASP A 122 -2.82 12.30 -18.34
N GLU A 123 -3.96 12.87 -18.03
CA GLU A 123 -4.80 12.48 -16.88
C GLU A 123 -5.21 11.00 -16.86
N ARG A 124 -5.07 10.30 -17.98
CA ARG A 124 -5.30 8.85 -18.11
C ARG A 124 -4.38 8.00 -17.25
N VAL A 125 -3.31 8.55 -16.71
CA VAL A 125 -2.46 7.85 -15.72
C VAL A 125 -3.28 7.42 -14.50
N VAL A 126 -4.28 8.21 -14.11
CA VAL A 126 -5.22 7.89 -13.04
C VAL A 126 -5.99 6.60 -13.37
N ASP A 127 -6.47 6.47 -14.61
CA ASP A 127 -7.21 5.29 -15.07
C ASP A 127 -6.37 4.01 -14.94
N THR A 128 -5.09 4.10 -15.21
CA THR A 128 -4.16 2.96 -15.06
C THR A 128 -4.06 2.52 -13.61
N HIS A 129 -3.94 3.43 -12.66
CA HIS A 129 -3.89 3.09 -11.24
C HIS A 129 -5.21 2.52 -10.73
N ILE A 130 -6.34 3.06 -11.17
CA ILE A 130 -7.68 2.51 -10.85
C ILE A 130 -7.83 1.08 -11.39
N LYS A 131 -7.44 0.84 -12.64
CA LYS A 131 -7.46 -0.49 -13.24
C LYS A 131 -6.61 -1.48 -12.44
N ASN A 132 -5.41 -1.08 -12.06
CA ASN A 132 -4.50 -1.92 -11.28
C ASN A 132 -5.05 -2.22 -9.88
N LEU A 133 -5.64 -1.23 -9.21
CA LEU A 133 -6.32 -1.41 -7.92
C LEU A 133 -7.46 -2.43 -8.02
N ARG A 134 -8.35 -2.26 -8.97
CA ARG A 134 -9.48 -3.18 -9.18
C ARG A 134 -9.00 -4.61 -9.43
N LYS A 135 -7.99 -4.76 -10.27
CA LYS A 135 -7.42 -6.08 -10.59
C LYS A 135 -6.71 -6.71 -9.38
N LYS A 136 -5.90 -5.94 -8.68
CA LYS A 136 -5.09 -6.40 -7.54
C LYS A 136 -5.95 -6.79 -6.35
N LEU A 137 -6.94 -5.97 -6.01
CA LEU A 137 -7.78 -6.14 -4.82
C LEU A 137 -9.07 -6.93 -5.09
N GLY A 138 -9.45 -7.12 -6.35
CA GLY A 138 -10.72 -7.77 -6.70
C GLY A 138 -11.95 -6.99 -6.23
N ILE A 139 -11.84 -5.66 -6.11
CA ILE A 139 -12.92 -4.79 -5.61
C ILE A 139 -13.76 -4.21 -6.75
N ASP A 140 -15.04 -4.03 -6.50
CA ASP A 140 -16.03 -3.51 -7.45
C ASP A 140 -16.67 -2.16 -7.05
N PHE A 141 -16.36 -1.67 -5.85
CA PHE A 141 -16.99 -0.48 -5.30
C PHE A 141 -16.37 0.86 -5.74
N ILE A 142 -15.27 0.84 -6.49
CA ILE A 142 -14.78 2.06 -7.16
C ILE A 142 -15.58 2.23 -8.45
N GLN A 143 -16.46 3.22 -8.46
CA GLN A 143 -17.33 3.51 -9.60
C GLN A 143 -16.62 4.45 -10.57
N THR A 144 -16.79 4.20 -11.86
CA THR A 144 -16.40 5.13 -12.92
C THR A 144 -17.57 6.03 -13.26
N ILE A 145 -17.38 7.33 -13.10
CA ILE A 145 -18.33 8.33 -13.60
C ILE A 145 -17.83 8.77 -14.97
N ARG A 146 -18.48 8.25 -15.99
CA ARG A 146 -18.04 8.38 -17.38
C ARG A 146 -17.83 9.84 -17.79
N GLY A 147 -16.66 10.13 -18.35
CA GLY A 147 -16.28 11.48 -18.78
C GLY A 147 -15.95 12.44 -17.63
N VAL A 148 -15.98 12.01 -16.37
CA VAL A 148 -15.73 12.86 -15.19
C VAL A 148 -14.61 12.33 -14.34
N GLY A 149 -14.74 11.16 -13.73
CA GLY A 149 -13.76 10.61 -12.80
C GLY A 149 -14.24 9.39 -12.07
N TYR A 150 -13.96 9.32 -10.79
CA TYR A 150 -14.20 8.15 -9.95
C TYR A 150 -14.88 8.50 -8.63
N LYS A 151 -15.60 7.55 -8.09
CA LYS A 151 -16.32 7.71 -6.83
C LYS A 151 -16.38 6.39 -6.05
N ILE A 152 -16.37 6.49 -4.75
CA ILE A 152 -16.80 5.44 -3.82
C ILE A 152 -18.06 5.97 -3.12
N ASP A 153 -19.13 5.20 -3.08
CA ASP A 153 -20.35 5.59 -2.37
C ASP A 153 -20.13 5.64 -0.87
N LYS A 154 -20.93 6.41 -0.16
CA LYS A 154 -20.94 6.37 1.29
C LYS A 154 -21.36 4.99 1.78
N GLU A 155 -20.69 4.50 2.78
CA GLU A 155 -21.15 3.34 3.55
C GLU A 155 -22.32 3.78 4.42
N ASN A 156 -23.42 3.06 4.31
CA ASN A 156 -24.64 3.31 5.13
C ASN A 156 -24.48 2.72 6.54
#